data_c058bf1f70ae45605402caea190bd7cf
#
_entry.id   c058bf1f70ae45605402caea190bd7cf
#
_cell.length_a   1.000
_cell.length_b   1.000
_cell.length_c   1.000
_cell.angle_alpha   90.00
_cell.angle_beta   90.00
_cell.angle_gamma   90.00
#
_symmetry.space_group_name_H-M   'P 1'
#
loop_
_entity.id
_entity.type
_entity.pdbx_description
1 polymer ?
#
loop_
_entity_poly.entity_id
_entity_poly.type
_entity_poly.pdbx_seq_one_letter_code
_entity_poly.pdbx_strand_id
1 'polypeptide(L)'
;IAAPDRVTFFECGYRLNALCDYHNIRDAYGVDYLEMMIRFALTGSMGEGTLREVYSDMRGYSGIFNMTARSGVIGRLSGRERVLALENVLAAEYLKTEGDVIADDAAMTQSVFRTHIKGQSLEELAEVIRAIQMLIRVEDTEGRNMLFCPFDVRRLHEPF
;
A
#
# COMPACT_ATOMS: atom_id res chain seq x y z
N ILE A 1 -17.01 -11.76 -11.94
CA ILE A 1 -17.40 -13.17 -11.68
C ILE A 1 -16.56 -14.00 -12.64
N ALA A 2 -15.59 -14.74 -12.12
CA ALA A 2 -14.73 -15.61 -12.90
C ALA A 2 -15.36 -17.01 -12.96
N ALA A 3 -15.55 -17.55 -14.16
CA ALA A 3 -15.66 -18.98 -14.36
C ALA A 3 -14.23 -19.57 -14.39
N PRO A 4 -14.03 -20.85 -14.03
CA PRO A 4 -12.69 -21.43 -13.89
C PRO A 4 -11.77 -21.32 -15.11
N ASP A 5 -12.34 -21.05 -16.27
CA ASP A 5 -11.66 -20.99 -17.58
C ASP A 5 -11.93 -19.67 -18.33
N ARG A 6 -12.54 -18.67 -17.69
CA ARG A 6 -12.92 -17.43 -18.35
C ARG A 6 -12.71 -16.20 -17.49
N VAL A 7 -11.92 -15.25 -18.00
CA VAL A 7 -11.75 -13.90 -17.45
C VAL A 7 -12.62 -12.95 -18.27
N THR A 8 -13.48 -12.19 -17.59
CA THR A 8 -14.28 -11.14 -18.23
C THR A 8 -13.77 -9.78 -17.82
N PHE A 9 -13.29 -9.01 -18.78
CA PHE A 9 -12.93 -7.60 -18.63
C PHE A 9 -14.20 -6.78 -18.59
N PHE A 10 -14.36 -5.91 -17.59
CA PHE A 10 -15.54 -5.04 -17.49
C PHE A 10 -15.18 -3.54 -17.45
N GLU A 11 -13.97 -3.18 -17.05
CA GLU A 11 -13.50 -1.80 -17.00
C GLU A 11 -11.98 -1.73 -17.14
N CYS A 12 -11.49 -0.68 -17.79
CA CYS A 12 -10.08 -0.32 -17.87
C CYS A 12 -9.91 1.19 -17.68
N GLY A 13 -9.17 1.59 -16.66
CA GLY A 13 -8.84 3.00 -16.41
C GLY A 13 -7.51 3.40 -17.01
N TYR A 14 -7.47 4.54 -17.72
CA TYR A 14 -6.26 5.12 -18.29
C TYR A 14 -5.53 6.06 -17.32
N ARG A 15 -5.45 5.70 -16.05
CA ARG A 15 -4.76 6.48 -15.04
C ARG A 15 -4.03 5.61 -14.05
N LEU A 16 -3.02 6.17 -13.40
CA LEU A 16 -2.37 5.51 -12.29
C LEU A 16 -3.37 5.26 -11.15
N ASN A 17 -3.23 4.11 -10.55
CA ASN A 17 -3.97 3.76 -9.35
C ASN A 17 -3.52 4.65 -8.18
N ALA A 18 -4.49 5.22 -7.46
CA ALA A 18 -4.22 6.05 -6.28
C ALA A 18 -3.57 5.27 -5.11
N LEU A 19 -3.58 3.95 -5.17
CA LEU A 19 -2.92 3.09 -4.18
C LEU A 19 -1.41 2.95 -4.40
N CYS A 20 -0.86 3.48 -5.51
CA CYS A 20 0.57 3.39 -5.85
C CYS A 20 1.11 1.95 -5.92
N ASP A 21 0.29 1.01 -6.39
CA ASP A 21 0.59 -0.43 -6.45
C ASP A 21 1.75 -0.78 -7.41
N TYR A 22 2.27 0.20 -8.17
CA TYR A 22 3.47 0.04 -8.99
C TYR A 22 4.69 -0.42 -8.18
N HIS A 23 4.78 -0.12 -6.87
CA HIS A 23 5.83 -0.65 -6.01
C HIS A 23 5.77 -2.18 -5.91
N ASN A 24 4.57 -2.72 -5.69
CA ASN A 24 4.34 -4.16 -5.59
C ASN A 24 4.51 -4.85 -6.94
N ILE A 25 4.01 -4.25 -8.02
CA ILE A 25 4.12 -4.78 -9.39
C ILE A 25 5.58 -4.81 -9.83
N ARG A 26 6.35 -3.76 -9.55
CA ARG A 26 7.78 -3.73 -9.86
C ARG A 26 8.55 -4.81 -9.11
N ASP A 27 8.27 -5.01 -7.83
CA ASP A 27 8.93 -6.05 -7.04
C ASP A 27 8.56 -7.46 -7.53
N ALA A 28 7.27 -7.70 -7.80
CA ALA A 28 6.78 -9.03 -8.19
C ALA A 28 7.16 -9.42 -9.63
N TYR A 29 7.17 -8.46 -10.56
CA TYR A 29 7.26 -8.72 -12.00
C TYR A 29 8.40 -8.01 -12.70
N GLY A 30 9.15 -7.15 -12.03
CA GLY A 30 10.21 -6.34 -12.62
C GLY A 30 9.72 -5.25 -13.59
N VAL A 31 8.41 -4.95 -13.58
CA VAL A 31 7.77 -3.97 -14.48
C VAL A 31 7.45 -2.71 -13.70
N ASP A 32 8.07 -1.60 -14.06
CA ASP A 32 7.73 -0.28 -13.53
C ASP A 32 6.78 0.44 -14.50
N TYR A 33 5.47 0.25 -14.30
CA TYR A 33 4.48 0.87 -15.17
C TYR A 33 4.36 2.40 -14.94
N LEU A 34 4.82 2.94 -13.81
CA LEU A 34 4.93 4.38 -13.61
C LEU A 34 6.00 4.97 -14.54
N GLU A 35 7.19 4.34 -14.60
CA GLU A 35 8.24 4.73 -15.54
C GLU A 35 7.77 4.63 -16.98
N MET A 36 7.06 3.53 -17.33
CA MET A 36 6.49 3.34 -18.66
C MET A 36 5.52 4.46 -19.04
N MET A 37 4.64 4.88 -18.14
CA MET A 37 3.69 5.96 -18.38
C MET A 37 4.39 7.32 -18.54
N ILE A 38 5.40 7.60 -17.71
CA ILE A 38 6.21 8.83 -17.85
C ILE A 38 6.94 8.84 -19.19
N ARG A 39 7.56 7.72 -19.56
CA ARG A 39 8.25 7.57 -20.86
C ARG A 39 7.28 7.78 -22.01
N PHE A 40 6.11 7.15 -21.97
CA PHE A 40 5.07 7.33 -22.97
C PHE A 40 4.63 8.80 -23.11
N ALA A 41 4.41 9.48 -21.99
CA ALA A 41 4.03 10.89 -21.99
C ALA A 41 5.11 11.81 -22.63
N LEU A 42 6.39 11.45 -22.46
CA LEU A 42 7.51 12.24 -23.00
C LEU A 42 7.85 11.90 -24.46
N THR A 43 7.67 10.66 -24.87
CA THR A 43 8.21 10.16 -26.15
C THR A 43 7.17 9.55 -27.09
N GLY A 44 5.94 9.31 -26.62
CA GLY A 44 4.92 8.56 -27.35
C GLY A 44 5.16 7.05 -27.41
N SER A 45 6.19 6.53 -26.68
CA SER A 45 6.53 5.11 -26.66
C SER A 45 6.77 4.63 -25.24
N MET A 46 6.27 3.44 -24.90
CA MET A 46 6.55 2.77 -23.61
C MET A 46 7.93 2.10 -23.54
N GLY A 47 8.68 2.09 -24.64
CA GLY A 47 9.94 1.39 -24.81
C GLY A 47 9.78 -0.01 -25.41
N GLU A 48 10.85 -0.52 -26.03
CA GLU A 48 10.87 -1.86 -26.63
C GLU A 48 11.00 -2.93 -25.54
N GLY A 49 10.26 -4.02 -25.68
CA GLY A 49 10.38 -5.23 -24.86
C GLY A 49 9.75 -5.16 -23.46
N THR A 50 9.06 -4.09 -23.13
CA THR A 50 8.50 -3.85 -21.78
C THR A 50 7.34 -4.79 -21.41
N LEU A 51 6.75 -5.48 -22.37
CA LEU A 51 5.62 -6.39 -22.16
C LEU A 51 5.96 -7.83 -22.53
N ARG A 52 7.25 -8.18 -22.59
CA ARG A 52 7.60 -9.59 -22.74
C ARG A 52 7.19 -10.33 -21.48
N GLU A 53 6.08 -11.02 -21.65
CA GLU A 53 5.74 -12.18 -20.81
C GLU A 53 5.88 -11.92 -19.30
N VAL A 54 5.12 -10.92 -18.78
CA VAL A 54 4.91 -10.77 -17.35
C VAL A 54 4.03 -11.93 -16.90
N TYR A 55 4.66 -12.96 -16.37
CA TYR A 55 3.97 -14.19 -16.01
C TYR A 55 3.54 -14.30 -14.58
N SER A 56 2.53 -15.03 -14.52
CA SER A 56 1.64 -15.54 -13.52
C SER A 56 2.27 -16.18 -12.27
N ASP A 57 3.56 -16.33 -12.18
CA ASP A 57 4.20 -16.95 -11.04
C ASP A 57 4.67 -15.90 -10.02
N MET A 58 3.71 -15.15 -9.49
CA MET A 58 4.00 -14.35 -8.30
C MET A 58 4.43 -15.28 -7.17
N ARG A 59 5.71 -15.25 -6.84
CA ARG A 59 6.27 -16.04 -5.73
C ARG A 59 6.03 -15.26 -4.44
N GLY A 60 5.19 -15.83 -3.57
CA GLY A 60 4.86 -15.22 -2.28
C GLY A 60 3.63 -14.31 -2.34
N TYR A 61 3.57 -13.41 -1.41
CA TYR A 61 2.43 -12.52 -1.17
C TYR A 61 2.88 -11.07 -1.22
N SER A 62 1.99 -10.22 -1.72
CA SER A 62 2.22 -8.78 -1.78
C SER A 62 0.93 -8.06 -1.40
N GLY A 63 1.05 -6.92 -0.76
CA GLY A 63 -0.12 -6.18 -0.31
C GLY A 63 0.14 -4.72 -0.01
N ILE A 64 -0.96 -3.98 0.15
CA ILE A 64 -0.95 -2.59 0.59
C ILE A 64 -1.65 -2.54 1.94
N PHE A 65 -0.94 -2.09 2.96
CA PHE A 65 -1.48 -1.93 4.30
C PHE A 65 -1.65 -0.45 4.62
N ASN A 66 -2.91 -0.05 4.88
CA ASN A 66 -3.26 1.31 5.25
C ASN A 66 -3.63 1.36 6.74
N MET A 67 -3.17 2.41 7.41
CA MET A 67 -3.59 2.74 8.77
C MET A 67 -4.46 3.98 8.76
N THR A 68 -5.51 3.95 9.56
CA THR A 68 -6.48 5.02 9.69
C THR A 68 -6.42 5.65 11.07
N ALA A 69 -6.77 6.91 11.18
CA ALA A 69 -6.82 7.64 12.44
C ALA A 69 -8.21 8.22 12.70
N ARG A 70 -8.50 8.44 13.98
CA ARG A 70 -9.71 9.12 14.44
C ARG A 70 -9.65 10.60 14.06
N SER A 71 -10.81 11.24 14.01
CA SER A 71 -10.94 12.67 13.80
C SER A 71 -10.15 13.46 14.85
N GLY A 72 -9.63 14.60 14.41
CA GLY A 72 -8.82 15.50 15.24
C GLY A 72 -7.70 16.17 14.44
N VAL A 73 -6.86 16.93 15.13
CA VAL A 73 -5.70 17.60 14.54
C VAL A 73 -4.44 16.77 14.79
N ILE A 74 -3.70 16.45 13.74
CA ILE A 74 -2.44 15.73 13.86
C ILE A 74 -1.38 16.65 14.48
N GLY A 75 -0.90 16.29 15.67
CA GLY A 75 0.17 17.01 16.35
C GLY A 75 1.56 16.46 16.02
N ARG A 76 1.68 15.12 15.85
CA ARG A 76 2.95 14.47 15.61
C ARG A 76 2.82 13.18 14.80
N LEU A 77 3.75 12.99 13.87
CA LEU A 77 3.93 11.78 13.08
C LEU A 77 5.33 11.19 13.31
N SER A 78 5.44 9.89 13.59
CA SER A 78 6.76 9.27 13.75
C SER A 78 6.75 7.76 13.46
N GLY A 79 7.93 7.20 13.19
CA GLY A 79 8.13 5.76 12.98
C GLY A 79 8.37 5.35 11.52
N ARG A 80 8.10 6.21 10.53
CA ARG A 80 8.24 5.89 9.10
C ARG A 80 9.62 5.33 8.73
N GLU A 81 10.69 5.97 9.18
CA GLU A 81 12.06 5.53 8.83
C GLU A 81 12.37 4.15 9.39
N ARG A 82 11.82 3.81 10.56
CA ARG A 82 11.95 2.48 11.16
C ARG A 82 11.16 1.43 10.37
N VAL A 83 10.01 1.81 9.84
CA VAL A 83 9.21 0.93 8.95
C VAL A 83 9.94 0.70 7.63
N LEU A 84 10.51 1.73 7.01
CA LEU A 84 11.30 1.61 5.79
C LEU A 84 12.56 0.76 5.95
N ALA A 85 13.06 0.57 7.17
CA ALA A 85 14.19 -0.30 7.46
C ALA A 85 13.81 -1.79 7.56
N LEU A 86 12.51 -2.13 7.53
CA LEU A 86 12.06 -3.53 7.51
C LEU A 86 12.25 -4.13 6.10
N GLU A 87 12.85 -5.31 6.02
CA GLU A 87 13.17 -5.99 4.73
C GLU A 87 11.93 -6.24 3.86
N ASN A 88 10.79 -6.50 4.48
CA ASN A 88 9.53 -6.83 3.82
C ASN A 88 8.71 -5.57 3.43
N VAL A 89 9.27 -4.38 3.57
CA VAL A 89 8.63 -3.12 3.19
C VAL A 89 9.24 -2.57 1.91
N LEU A 90 8.41 -2.40 0.89
CA LEU A 90 8.81 -1.87 -0.43
C LEU A 90 8.73 -0.34 -0.47
N ALA A 91 7.73 0.22 0.20
CA ALA A 91 7.52 1.66 0.34
C ALA A 91 6.65 1.96 1.56
N ALA A 92 6.83 3.15 2.14
CA ALA A 92 6.04 3.62 3.27
C ALA A 92 5.93 5.14 3.23
N GLU A 93 4.71 5.66 3.43
CA GLU A 93 4.44 7.09 3.37
C GLU A 93 3.36 7.51 4.36
N TYR A 94 3.48 8.72 4.88
CA TYR A 94 2.35 9.41 5.48
C TYR A 94 1.52 10.06 4.39
N LEU A 95 0.19 9.87 4.45
CA LEU A 95 -0.79 10.48 3.55
C LEU A 95 -1.27 11.84 4.08
N LYS A 96 -0.81 12.20 5.25
CA LYS A 96 -1.13 13.42 5.99
C LYS A 96 0.15 14.02 6.57
N THR A 97 0.07 15.29 6.97
CA THR A 97 1.15 16.02 7.62
C THR A 97 0.74 16.50 9.00
N GLU A 98 1.71 16.88 9.83
CA GLU A 98 1.44 17.53 11.11
C GLU A 98 0.70 18.85 10.87
N GLY A 99 -0.34 19.09 11.65
CA GLY A 99 -1.28 20.19 11.48
C GLY A 99 -2.52 19.87 10.65
N ASP A 100 -2.55 18.76 9.89
CA ASP A 100 -3.75 18.36 9.15
C ASP A 100 -4.89 18.01 10.09
N VAL A 101 -6.11 18.37 9.66
CA VAL A 101 -7.36 18.01 10.33
C VAL A 101 -7.94 16.76 9.69
N ILE A 102 -8.15 15.72 10.49
CA ILE A 102 -8.88 14.52 10.07
C ILE A 102 -10.34 14.71 10.42
N ALA A 103 -11.19 14.69 9.40
CA ALA A 103 -12.64 14.76 9.58
C ALA A 103 -13.23 13.37 9.88
N ASP A 104 -14.42 13.35 10.49
CA ASP A 104 -15.16 12.12 10.75
C ASP A 104 -16.27 11.94 9.68
N ASP A 105 -15.85 11.94 8.41
CA ASP A 105 -16.76 11.94 7.27
C ASP A 105 -16.69 10.69 6.40
N ALA A 106 -15.50 10.09 6.25
CA ALA A 106 -15.31 8.86 5.47
C ALA A 106 -14.00 8.16 5.79
N ALA A 107 -14.01 6.83 5.76
CA ALA A 107 -12.83 6.00 6.03
C ALA A 107 -11.63 6.31 5.11
N MET A 108 -11.88 6.71 3.86
CA MET A 108 -10.83 7.09 2.91
C MET A 108 -10.07 8.36 3.33
N THR A 109 -10.78 9.35 3.90
CA THR A 109 -10.20 10.61 4.37
C THR A 109 -9.43 10.44 5.67
N GLN A 110 -9.74 9.37 6.42
CA GLN A 110 -9.08 8.99 7.67
C GLN A 110 -7.79 8.19 7.47
N SER A 111 -7.44 7.78 6.23
CA SER A 111 -6.16 7.13 5.94
C SER A 111 -5.00 8.09 6.19
N VAL A 112 -4.07 7.69 7.06
CA VAL A 112 -2.93 8.53 7.49
C VAL A 112 -1.58 7.96 7.12
N PHE A 113 -1.49 6.64 6.96
CA PHE A 113 -0.24 5.96 6.65
C PHE A 113 -0.48 4.79 5.71
N ARG A 114 0.38 4.64 4.72
CA ARG A 114 0.36 3.57 3.73
C ARG A 114 1.69 2.86 3.67
N THR A 115 1.66 1.54 3.57
CA THR A 115 2.83 0.72 3.29
C THR A 115 2.55 -0.28 2.19
N HIS A 116 3.57 -0.50 1.35
CA HIS A 116 3.63 -1.57 0.37
C HIS A 116 4.53 -2.65 0.94
N ILE A 117 3.99 -3.85 1.12
CA ILE A 117 4.64 -4.96 1.82
C ILE A 117 4.67 -6.20 0.95
N LYS A 118 5.63 -7.07 1.24
CA LYS A 118 5.77 -8.40 0.64
C LYS A 118 6.12 -9.45 1.69
N GLY A 119 5.95 -10.73 1.35
CA GLY A 119 6.37 -11.86 2.17
C GLY A 119 6.29 -13.15 1.38
N GLN A 120 7.02 -14.16 1.81
CA GLN A 120 6.98 -15.50 1.21
C GLN A 120 5.77 -16.30 1.70
N SER A 121 5.20 -15.90 2.84
CA SER A 121 4.01 -16.53 3.43
C SER A 121 3.07 -15.48 4.06
N LEU A 122 1.84 -15.90 4.39
CA LEU A 122 0.90 -15.06 5.14
C LEU A 122 1.38 -14.77 6.56
N GLU A 123 2.16 -15.68 7.15
CA GLU A 123 2.80 -15.50 8.44
C GLU A 123 3.80 -14.36 8.41
N GLU A 124 4.65 -14.29 7.38
CA GLU A 124 5.59 -13.18 7.20
C GLU A 124 4.86 -11.85 6.99
N LEU A 125 3.77 -11.85 6.21
CA LEU A 125 2.94 -10.64 6.10
C LEU A 125 2.34 -10.24 7.45
N ALA A 126 1.87 -11.21 8.24
CA ALA A 126 1.34 -10.95 9.56
C ALA A 126 2.39 -10.34 10.50
N GLU A 127 3.63 -10.82 10.44
CA GLU A 127 4.72 -10.31 11.26
C GLU A 127 5.10 -8.87 10.88
N VAL A 128 5.23 -8.59 9.59
CA VAL A 128 5.54 -7.22 9.13
C VAL A 128 4.42 -6.24 9.45
N ILE A 129 3.14 -6.64 9.33
CA ILE A 129 2.01 -5.79 9.72
C ILE A 129 2.03 -5.49 11.22
N ARG A 130 2.31 -6.50 12.08
CA ARG A 130 2.46 -6.28 13.52
C ARG A 130 3.60 -5.29 13.82
N ALA A 131 4.75 -5.46 13.17
CA ALA A 131 5.87 -4.56 13.33
C ALA A 131 5.53 -3.12 12.94
N ILE A 132 4.87 -2.92 11.79
CA ILE A 132 4.41 -1.60 11.33
C ILE A 132 3.50 -0.96 12.37
N GLN A 133 2.50 -1.69 12.87
CA GLN A 133 1.55 -1.19 13.88
C GLN A 133 2.24 -0.80 15.19
N MET A 134 3.33 -1.48 15.56
CA MET A 134 4.11 -1.13 16.75
C MET A 134 5.03 0.08 16.53
N LEU A 135 5.46 0.33 15.30
CA LEU A 135 6.44 1.37 14.99
C LEU A 135 5.80 2.73 14.71
N ILE A 136 4.66 2.74 14.02
CA ILE A 136 3.99 3.99 13.60
C ILE A 136 3.28 4.62 14.79
N ARG A 137 3.44 5.95 14.87
CA ARG A 137 2.72 6.80 15.82
C ARG A 137 2.07 7.96 15.06
N VAL A 138 0.82 8.20 15.38
CA VAL A 138 0.03 9.36 14.98
C VAL A 138 -0.58 9.91 16.25
N GLU A 139 -0.13 11.07 16.69
CA GLU A 139 -0.53 11.69 17.93
C GLU A 139 -1.24 13.01 17.65
N ASP A 140 -2.23 13.35 18.46
CA ASP A 140 -2.87 14.66 18.41
C ASP A 140 -1.98 15.74 19.08
N THR A 141 -2.47 16.97 19.13
CA THR A 141 -1.79 18.09 19.75
C THR A 141 -1.59 17.95 21.28
N GLU A 142 -2.27 16.99 21.91
CA GLU A 142 -2.12 16.67 23.35
C GLU A 142 -1.28 15.41 23.58
N GLY A 143 -0.72 14.82 22.49
CA GLY A 143 0.10 13.60 22.54
C GLY A 143 -0.71 12.30 22.68
N ARG A 144 -2.02 12.33 22.49
CA ARG A 144 -2.87 11.13 22.53
C ARG A 144 -2.82 10.39 21.20
N ASN A 145 -2.78 9.06 21.25
CA ASN A 145 -2.78 8.24 20.04
C ASN A 145 -4.09 8.38 19.26
N MET A 146 -3.98 8.75 17.99
CA MET A 146 -5.10 8.90 17.07
C MET A 146 -5.42 7.64 16.27
N LEU A 147 -4.52 6.66 16.19
CA LEU A 147 -4.75 5.46 15.39
C LEU A 147 -5.97 4.67 15.89
N PHE A 148 -6.74 4.13 14.95
CA PHE A 148 -7.79 3.15 15.27
C PHE A 148 -7.18 1.86 15.84
N CYS A 149 -8.06 0.93 16.24
CA CYS A 149 -7.63 -0.38 16.70
C CYS A 149 -6.68 -1.04 15.69
N PRO A 150 -5.65 -1.75 16.18
CA PRO A 150 -4.78 -2.52 15.30
C PRO A 150 -5.58 -3.51 14.45
N PHE A 151 -5.16 -3.68 13.20
CA PHE A 151 -5.68 -4.72 12.34
C PHE A 151 -5.35 -6.11 12.95
N ASP A 152 -6.38 -6.95 13.07
CA ASP A 152 -6.18 -8.32 13.54
C ASP A 152 -5.63 -9.19 12.41
N VAL A 153 -4.33 -9.45 12.47
CA VAL A 153 -3.62 -10.21 11.44
C VAL A 153 -4.10 -11.65 11.28
N ARG A 154 -4.86 -12.21 12.24
CA ARG A 154 -5.49 -13.54 12.10
C ARG A 154 -6.47 -13.57 10.94
N ARG A 155 -7.06 -12.44 10.61
CA ARG A 155 -7.98 -12.30 9.47
C ARG A 155 -7.32 -12.49 8.10
N LEU A 156 -5.99 -12.47 8.00
CA LEU A 156 -5.28 -12.82 6.77
C LEU A 156 -5.50 -14.27 6.34
N HIS A 157 -5.88 -15.14 7.27
CA HIS A 157 -6.15 -16.56 7.01
C HIS A 157 -7.64 -16.88 6.83
N GLU A 158 -8.51 -15.87 6.96
CA GLU A 158 -9.95 -16.05 6.73
C GLU A 158 -10.22 -16.14 5.21
N PRO A 159 -11.00 -17.09 4.73
CA PRO A 159 -11.40 -17.14 3.32
C PRO A 159 -12.29 -15.93 3.00
N PHE A 160 -12.10 -15.36 1.82
CA PHE A 160 -12.92 -14.28 1.27
C PHE A 160 -14.28 -14.78 0.81
#